data_23719a298a036d5a2c2a76d4e92422ec
#
_entry.id   23719a298a036d5a2c2a76d4e92422ec
#
_cell.length_a   1.000
_cell.length_b   1.000
_cell.length_c   1.000
_cell.angle_alpha   90.00
_cell.angle_beta   90.00
_cell.angle_gamma   90.00
#
_symmetry.space_group_name_H-M   'P 1'
#
loop_
_entity.id
_entity.type
_entity.pdbx_description
1 polymer ?
#
loop_
_entity_poly.entity_id
_entity_poly.type
_entity_poly.pdbx_seq_one_letter_code
_entity_poly.pdbx_strand_id
1 'polypeptide(L)'
;HEGTATMDWMAQEQERGITITSAATTCHWTLEENGKKKAGAPEHRINIIDTPGHVDFTVEVERSLRVLDGAVGVFDAQNGVEPQSENVWRQADKYGVPRMAFMNKMDKMGADFFGSCNQLITKLSKNPVLIQIPIGKEDTFKGIVDLFEMQAYIFNNDKGDDITIGEIPADLKDQAEEYREKLVEQCAELDEEIMEKYLEGEELTVAELKGALRKGTI
;
A
#
# COMPACT_ATOMS: atom_id res chain seq x y z
N HIS A 1 -15.35 13.63 12.38
CA HIS A 1 -15.44 12.51 11.44
C HIS A 1 -16.51 11.56 11.91
N GLU A 2 -17.69 11.67 11.32
CA GLU A 2 -18.85 10.79 11.57
C GLU A 2 -18.82 9.63 10.54
N GLY A 3 -17.75 8.82 10.58
CA GLY A 3 -17.67 7.61 9.79
C GLY A 3 -17.59 6.42 10.72
N THR A 4 -18.68 5.74 10.95
CA THR A 4 -18.65 4.42 11.57
C THR A 4 -17.98 3.46 10.59
N ALA A 5 -16.83 2.91 10.96
CA ALA A 5 -16.18 1.88 10.17
C ALA A 5 -17.13 0.68 10.03
N THR A 6 -17.30 0.19 8.80
CA THR A 6 -18.25 -0.91 8.52
C THR A 6 -17.91 -2.21 9.28
N MET A 7 -16.63 -2.35 9.68
CA MET A 7 -16.12 -3.51 10.40
C MET A 7 -16.23 -3.37 11.94
N ASP A 8 -16.42 -2.17 12.46
CA ASP A 8 -16.61 -1.90 13.91
C ASP A 8 -18.08 -2.14 14.28
N TRP A 9 -18.42 -3.37 14.59
CA TRP A 9 -19.80 -3.79 14.88
C TRP A 9 -20.18 -3.70 16.35
N MET A 10 -19.20 -3.57 17.27
CA MET A 10 -19.46 -3.43 18.70
C MET A 10 -19.72 -1.97 19.07
N ALA A 11 -20.69 -1.72 19.94
CA ALA A 11 -20.98 -0.37 20.43
C ALA A 11 -19.75 0.31 21.06
N GLN A 12 -18.89 -0.44 21.74
CA GLN A 12 -17.67 0.07 22.36
C GLN A 12 -16.61 0.48 21.32
N GLU A 13 -16.54 -0.20 20.18
CA GLU A 13 -15.66 0.16 19.06
C GLU A 13 -16.13 1.47 18.43
N GLN A 14 -17.42 1.60 18.21
CA GLN A 14 -18.04 2.79 17.64
C GLN A 14 -17.92 4.01 18.55
N GLU A 15 -18.10 3.83 19.85
CA GLU A 15 -17.95 4.91 20.85
C GLU A 15 -16.50 5.40 20.98
N ARG A 16 -15.54 4.50 20.90
CA ARG A 16 -14.12 4.81 21.08
C ARG A 16 -13.39 5.13 19.78
N GLY A 17 -13.98 4.79 18.62
CA GLY A 17 -13.37 4.92 17.30
C GLY A 17 -12.12 4.06 17.12
N ILE A 18 -12.07 2.89 17.78
CA ILE A 18 -10.97 1.92 17.67
C ILE A 18 -11.53 0.52 17.50
N THR A 19 -10.90 -0.28 16.65
CA THR A 19 -11.19 -1.71 16.51
C THR A 19 -10.67 -2.47 17.74
N ILE A 20 -11.51 -3.26 18.36
CA ILE A 20 -11.19 -4.08 19.56
C ILE A 20 -11.05 -5.55 19.17
N THR A 21 -11.98 -6.06 18.36
CA THR A 21 -12.02 -7.46 17.93
C THR A 21 -11.72 -7.57 16.44
N SER A 22 -11.00 -8.61 16.03
CA SER A 22 -10.80 -8.86 14.59
C SER A 22 -12.15 -9.16 13.93
N ALA A 23 -12.43 -8.46 12.84
CA ALA A 23 -13.64 -8.66 12.04
C ALA A 23 -13.26 -9.17 10.66
N ALA A 24 -14.09 -10.06 10.10
CA ALA A 24 -13.86 -10.60 8.76
C ALA A 24 -15.04 -10.26 7.85
N THR A 25 -14.71 -9.82 6.64
CA THR A 25 -15.70 -9.59 5.57
C THR A 25 -15.20 -10.15 4.26
N THR A 26 -16.12 -10.38 3.34
CA THR A 26 -15.79 -10.85 1.99
C THR A 26 -16.24 -9.83 0.97
N CYS A 27 -15.34 -9.49 0.07
CA CYS A 27 -15.67 -8.71 -1.13
C CYS A 27 -15.31 -9.48 -2.40
N HIS A 28 -15.91 -9.07 -3.50
CA HIS A 28 -15.61 -9.59 -4.83
C HIS A 28 -15.02 -8.47 -5.66
N TRP A 29 -13.91 -8.74 -6.29
CA TRP A 29 -13.20 -7.77 -7.10
C TRP A 29 -12.82 -8.35 -8.45
N THR A 30 -12.96 -7.54 -9.49
CA THR A 30 -12.53 -7.87 -10.86
C THR A 30 -11.64 -6.74 -11.33
N LEU A 31 -10.55 -7.08 -12.03
CA LEU A 31 -9.64 -6.08 -12.58
C LEU A 31 -10.42 -5.08 -13.46
N GLU A 32 -10.21 -3.81 -13.19
CA GLU A 32 -10.81 -2.72 -13.95
C GLU A 32 -9.76 -2.05 -14.84
N GLU A 33 -10.19 -1.63 -16.02
CA GLU A 33 -9.40 -0.89 -16.98
C GLU A 33 -10.25 0.32 -17.43
N ASN A 34 -9.75 1.54 -17.25
CA ASN A 34 -10.48 2.77 -17.50
C ASN A 34 -11.84 2.86 -16.78
N GLY A 35 -11.91 2.45 -15.51
CA GLY A 35 -13.12 2.49 -14.69
C GLY A 35 -14.19 1.47 -15.08
N LYS A 36 -13.86 0.47 -15.90
CA LYS A 36 -14.75 -0.63 -16.30
C LYS A 36 -14.10 -1.97 -16.04
N LYS A 37 -14.91 -2.95 -15.66
CA LYS A 37 -14.41 -4.34 -15.50
C LYS A 37 -13.77 -4.80 -16.82
N LYS A 38 -12.51 -5.25 -16.73
CA LYS A 38 -11.78 -5.78 -17.88
C LYS A 38 -12.47 -7.03 -18.41
N ALA A 39 -12.79 -7.04 -19.72
CA ALA A 39 -13.46 -8.17 -20.34
C ALA A 39 -12.61 -9.45 -20.22
N GLY A 40 -13.21 -10.52 -19.70
CA GLY A 40 -12.53 -11.80 -19.50
C GLY A 40 -11.62 -11.89 -18.27
N ALA A 41 -11.50 -10.83 -17.48
CA ALA A 41 -10.77 -10.89 -16.21
C ALA A 41 -11.55 -11.74 -15.19
N PRO A 42 -10.87 -12.62 -14.42
CA PRO A 42 -11.52 -13.42 -13.40
C PRO A 42 -12.04 -12.52 -12.26
N GLU A 43 -13.16 -12.92 -11.67
CA GLU A 43 -13.61 -12.34 -10.41
C GLU A 43 -12.84 -12.98 -9.27
N HIS A 44 -12.24 -12.14 -8.42
CA HIS A 44 -11.53 -12.57 -7.23
C HIS A 44 -12.42 -12.41 -6.00
N ARG A 45 -12.51 -13.44 -5.20
CA ARG A 45 -13.10 -13.37 -3.86
C ARG A 45 -11.99 -13.02 -2.88
N ILE A 46 -12.11 -11.87 -2.23
CA ILE A 46 -11.16 -11.35 -1.25
C ILE A 46 -11.80 -11.40 0.13
N ASN A 47 -11.19 -12.14 1.05
CA ASN A 47 -11.57 -12.15 2.44
C ASN A 47 -10.67 -11.15 3.19
N ILE A 48 -11.28 -10.11 3.71
CA ILE A 48 -10.57 -9.07 4.48
C ILE A 48 -10.73 -9.39 5.95
N ILE A 49 -9.62 -9.45 6.69
CA ILE A 49 -9.59 -9.54 8.14
C ILE A 49 -9.04 -8.21 8.64
N ASP A 50 -9.90 -7.42 9.25
CA ASP A 50 -9.51 -6.19 9.94
C ASP A 50 -9.04 -6.53 11.35
N THR A 51 -7.84 -6.08 11.72
CA THR A 51 -7.23 -6.40 13.00
C THR A 51 -7.00 -5.14 13.82
N PRO A 52 -7.22 -5.20 15.15
CA PRO A 52 -6.98 -4.05 16.02
C PRO A 52 -5.50 -3.64 15.98
N GLY A 53 -5.24 -2.33 15.90
CA GLY A 53 -3.88 -1.78 15.91
C GLY A 53 -3.29 -1.56 17.31
N HIS A 54 -4.04 -1.84 18.39
CA HIS A 54 -3.60 -1.53 19.76
C HIS A 54 -2.78 -2.67 20.38
N VAL A 55 -1.74 -2.33 21.16
CA VAL A 55 -0.82 -3.29 21.80
C VAL A 55 -1.52 -4.32 22.68
N ASP A 56 -2.64 -3.97 23.30
CA ASP A 56 -3.39 -4.87 24.18
C ASP A 56 -4.03 -6.05 23.42
N PHE A 57 -4.15 -5.96 22.09
CA PHE A 57 -4.80 -6.96 21.23
C PHE A 57 -3.83 -7.79 20.39
N THR A 58 -2.59 -7.92 20.85
CA THR A 58 -1.52 -8.64 20.15
C THR A 58 -1.90 -10.10 19.80
N VAL A 59 -2.68 -10.76 20.66
CA VAL A 59 -3.13 -12.15 20.46
C VAL A 59 -4.10 -12.27 19.28
N GLU A 60 -4.98 -11.28 19.07
CA GLU A 60 -5.91 -11.23 17.94
C GLU A 60 -5.17 -11.07 16.62
N VAL A 61 -4.16 -10.21 16.60
CA VAL A 61 -3.27 -10.03 15.45
C VAL A 61 -2.51 -11.32 15.14
N GLU A 62 -1.93 -11.97 16.15
CA GLU A 62 -1.17 -13.23 15.98
C GLU A 62 -2.05 -14.37 15.45
N ARG A 63 -3.30 -14.48 15.91
CA ARG A 63 -4.25 -15.45 15.38
C ARG A 63 -4.59 -15.20 13.92
N SER A 64 -4.79 -13.94 13.55
CA SER A 64 -5.08 -13.55 12.16
C SER A 64 -3.90 -13.86 11.23
N LEU A 65 -2.67 -13.54 11.63
CA LEU A 65 -1.46 -13.78 10.83
C LEU A 65 -1.27 -15.25 10.41
N ARG A 66 -1.80 -16.21 11.16
CA ARG A 66 -1.69 -17.65 10.84
C ARG A 66 -2.49 -18.09 9.63
N VAL A 67 -3.47 -17.30 9.20
CA VAL A 67 -4.40 -17.64 8.12
C VAL A 67 -4.34 -16.67 6.95
N LEU A 68 -3.48 -15.64 7.01
CA LEU A 68 -3.35 -14.63 5.98
C LEU A 68 -2.46 -15.12 4.82
N ASP A 69 -2.93 -14.92 3.59
CA ASP A 69 -2.13 -15.06 2.37
C ASP A 69 -1.24 -13.85 2.12
N GLY A 70 -1.61 -12.70 2.68
CA GLY A 70 -0.86 -11.44 2.62
C GLY A 70 -1.47 -10.40 3.54
N ALA A 71 -0.73 -9.35 3.83
CA ALA A 71 -1.17 -8.28 4.71
C ALA A 71 -0.90 -6.89 4.13
N VAL A 72 -1.76 -5.93 4.46
CA VAL A 72 -1.54 -4.51 4.23
C VAL A 72 -1.27 -3.86 5.57
N GLY A 73 -0.01 -3.44 5.80
CA GLY A 73 0.37 -2.65 6.97
C GLY A 73 0.01 -1.19 6.74
N VAL A 74 -0.95 -0.66 7.50
CA VAL A 74 -1.38 0.74 7.39
C VAL A 74 -0.59 1.59 8.37
N PHE A 75 0.17 2.55 7.84
CA PHE A 75 0.98 3.48 8.62
C PHE A 75 0.39 4.88 8.57
N ASP A 76 0.43 5.59 9.68
CA ASP A 76 0.10 7.01 9.73
C ASP A 76 1.27 7.81 9.15
N ALA A 77 1.04 8.57 8.07
CA ALA A 77 2.09 9.34 7.40
C ALA A 77 2.68 10.47 8.27
N GLN A 78 2.00 10.86 9.35
CA GLN A 78 2.49 11.83 10.32
C GLN A 78 3.49 11.21 11.31
N ASN A 79 3.19 9.99 11.78
CA ASN A 79 3.96 9.32 12.83
C ASN A 79 4.99 8.32 12.26
N GLY A 80 4.73 7.79 11.09
CA GLY A 80 5.54 6.74 10.48
C GLY A 80 5.46 5.41 11.24
N VAL A 81 6.61 4.79 11.47
CA VAL A 81 6.71 3.52 12.19
C VAL A 81 6.70 3.76 13.70
N GLU A 82 5.67 3.28 14.37
CA GLU A 82 5.48 3.31 15.82
C GLU A 82 5.81 1.95 16.45
N PRO A 83 6.04 1.86 17.78
CA PRO A 83 6.37 0.59 18.45
C PRO A 83 5.34 -0.52 18.20
N GLN A 84 4.07 -0.17 18.02
CA GLN A 84 3.01 -1.11 17.68
C GLN A 84 3.22 -1.69 16.28
N SER A 85 3.52 -0.84 15.30
CA SER A 85 3.81 -1.25 13.94
C SER A 85 5.01 -2.22 13.89
N GLU A 86 6.06 -1.94 14.68
CA GLU A 86 7.22 -2.83 14.79
C GLU A 86 6.85 -4.21 15.32
N ASN A 87 6.02 -4.27 16.37
CA ASN A 87 5.60 -5.54 16.96
C ASN A 87 4.80 -6.40 15.98
N VAL A 88 3.81 -5.79 15.33
CA VAL A 88 2.98 -6.50 14.33
C VAL A 88 3.82 -6.93 13.13
N TRP A 89 4.75 -6.07 12.70
CA TRP A 89 5.65 -6.38 11.59
C TRP A 89 6.56 -7.59 11.89
N ARG A 90 7.16 -7.64 13.09
CA ARG A 90 7.97 -8.78 13.54
C ARG A 90 7.17 -10.07 13.68
N GLN A 91 5.92 -9.98 14.13
CA GLN A 91 5.03 -11.14 14.16
C GLN A 91 4.73 -11.65 12.75
N ALA A 92 4.46 -10.76 11.80
CA ALA A 92 4.26 -11.14 10.41
C ALA A 92 5.52 -11.77 9.78
N ASP A 93 6.73 -11.32 10.15
CA ASP A 93 7.98 -11.98 9.78
C ASP A 93 8.04 -13.43 10.30
N LYS A 94 7.65 -13.66 11.56
CA LYS A 94 7.61 -15.00 12.17
C LYS A 94 6.71 -15.97 11.41
N TYR A 95 5.61 -15.49 10.85
CA TYR A 95 4.65 -16.30 10.10
C TYR A 95 4.89 -16.28 8.58
N GLY A 96 5.92 -15.59 8.08
CA GLY A 96 6.24 -15.51 6.67
C GLY A 96 5.14 -14.86 5.83
N VAL A 97 4.36 -13.93 6.40
CA VAL A 97 3.26 -13.28 5.69
C VAL A 97 3.79 -12.20 4.75
N PRO A 98 3.55 -12.31 3.43
CA PRO A 98 3.88 -11.24 2.46
C PRO A 98 3.16 -9.95 2.79
N ARG A 99 3.81 -8.79 2.61
CA ARG A 99 3.25 -7.52 3.06
C ARG A 99 3.42 -6.40 2.06
N MET A 100 2.42 -5.52 2.08
CA MET A 100 2.45 -4.22 1.44
C MET A 100 2.30 -3.14 2.52
N ALA A 101 3.03 -2.04 2.42
CA ALA A 101 2.86 -0.88 3.28
C ALA A 101 1.94 0.14 2.60
N PHE A 102 0.99 0.68 3.34
CA PHE A 102 0.09 1.74 2.90
C PHE A 102 0.25 2.95 3.82
N MET A 103 0.65 4.09 3.24
CA MET A 103 0.78 5.35 3.98
C MET A 103 -0.55 6.09 3.96
N ASN A 104 -1.20 6.12 5.11
CA ASN A 104 -2.51 6.72 5.33
C ASN A 104 -2.39 8.12 5.93
N LYS A 105 -3.48 8.88 5.88
CA LYS A 105 -3.58 10.23 6.46
C LYS A 105 -2.63 11.24 5.84
N MET A 106 -2.41 11.15 4.54
CA MET A 106 -1.59 12.11 3.80
C MET A 106 -2.16 13.54 3.82
N ASP A 107 -3.44 13.69 4.15
CA ASP A 107 -4.18 14.94 4.35
C ASP A 107 -3.93 15.61 5.71
N LYS A 108 -3.26 14.94 6.64
CA LYS A 108 -3.02 15.48 7.99
C LYS A 108 -1.79 16.36 8.03
N MET A 109 -1.86 17.40 8.88
CA MET A 109 -0.72 18.29 9.16
C MET A 109 0.46 17.47 9.70
N GLY A 110 1.65 17.68 9.14
CA GLY A 110 2.86 16.92 9.47
C GLY A 110 3.01 15.61 8.72
N ALA A 111 2.14 15.30 7.73
CA ALA A 111 2.29 14.12 6.91
C ALA A 111 3.59 14.18 6.08
N ASP A 112 4.40 13.11 6.20
CA ASP A 112 5.66 12.95 5.49
C ASP A 112 5.79 11.53 4.94
N PHE A 113 5.42 11.36 3.68
CA PHE A 113 5.46 10.07 2.98
C PHE A 113 6.89 9.51 2.92
N PHE A 114 7.84 10.31 2.44
CA PHE A 114 9.20 9.83 2.22
C PHE A 114 9.94 9.57 3.53
N GLY A 115 9.73 10.41 4.54
CA GLY A 115 10.24 10.19 5.89
C GLY A 115 9.66 8.92 6.50
N SER A 116 8.37 8.66 6.32
CA SER A 116 7.72 7.43 6.78
C SER A 116 8.25 6.19 6.05
N CYS A 117 8.46 6.25 4.74
CA CYS A 117 9.09 5.17 3.97
C CYS A 117 10.54 4.91 4.45
N ASN A 118 11.32 5.96 4.74
CA ASN A 118 12.66 5.80 5.29
C ASN A 118 12.67 5.15 6.68
N GLN A 119 11.61 5.34 7.47
CA GLN A 119 11.47 4.63 8.75
C GLN A 119 11.24 3.12 8.57
N LEU A 120 10.65 2.65 7.47
CA LEU A 120 10.59 1.21 7.16
C LEU A 120 12.00 0.63 7.00
N ILE A 121 12.92 1.39 6.41
CA ILE A 121 14.33 0.98 6.26
C ILE A 121 15.02 0.99 7.63
N THR A 122 14.95 2.11 8.33
CA THR A 122 15.76 2.35 9.54
C THR A 122 15.27 1.61 10.77
N LYS A 123 13.94 1.46 10.94
CA LYS A 123 13.34 0.83 12.12
C LYS A 123 12.97 -0.64 11.88
N LEU A 124 12.52 -0.99 10.67
CA LEU A 124 12.10 -2.36 10.35
C LEU A 124 13.15 -3.15 9.57
N SER A 125 14.25 -2.53 9.17
CA SER A 125 15.33 -3.14 8.37
C SER A 125 14.79 -3.80 7.08
N LYS A 126 13.83 -3.14 6.43
CA LYS A 126 13.22 -3.58 5.18
C LYS A 126 13.65 -2.65 4.04
N ASN A 127 13.67 -3.17 2.83
CA ASN A 127 13.94 -2.38 1.63
C ASN A 127 12.63 -2.22 0.84
N PRO A 128 11.82 -1.17 1.13
CA PRO A 128 10.54 -0.98 0.47
C PRO A 128 10.75 -0.55 -0.98
N VAL A 129 10.01 -1.19 -1.89
CA VAL A 129 9.89 -0.75 -3.28
C VAL A 129 8.70 0.19 -3.37
N LEU A 130 8.96 1.45 -3.72
CA LEU A 130 7.88 2.43 -3.90
C LEU A 130 7.20 2.17 -5.24
N ILE A 131 5.89 1.94 -5.19
CA ILE A 131 5.05 1.73 -6.38
C ILE A 131 4.19 2.94 -6.70
N GLN A 132 4.03 3.83 -5.75
CA GLN A 132 3.26 5.08 -5.87
C GLN A 132 3.95 6.16 -5.06
N ILE A 133 3.82 7.42 -5.52
CA ILE A 133 4.24 8.60 -4.76
C ILE A 133 3.08 9.60 -4.67
N PRO A 134 2.97 10.40 -3.58
CA PRO A 134 1.86 11.34 -3.41
C PRO A 134 1.99 12.57 -4.30
N ILE A 135 0.84 13.13 -4.70
CA ILE A 135 0.71 14.44 -5.32
C ILE A 135 0.24 15.43 -4.25
N GLY A 136 1.16 16.24 -3.75
CA GLY A 136 0.94 17.12 -2.61
C GLY A 136 1.00 16.40 -1.27
N LYS A 137 0.80 17.14 -0.21
CA LYS A 137 0.72 16.68 1.18
C LYS A 137 -0.16 17.61 1.99
N GLU A 138 -0.64 17.13 3.14
CA GLU A 138 -1.49 17.91 4.02
C GLU A 138 -2.74 18.43 3.26
N ASP A 139 -3.06 19.70 3.36
CA ASP A 139 -4.18 20.36 2.69
C ASP A 139 -4.02 20.43 1.15
N THR A 140 -2.82 20.20 0.64
CA THR A 140 -2.53 20.13 -0.81
C THR A 140 -2.56 18.72 -1.37
N PHE A 141 -2.76 17.69 -0.53
CA PHE A 141 -2.85 16.30 -1.00
C PHE A 141 -4.08 16.12 -1.88
N LYS A 142 -3.85 15.70 -3.11
CA LYS A 142 -4.92 15.58 -4.12
C LYS A 142 -4.86 14.32 -4.97
N GLY A 143 -3.88 13.46 -4.74
CA GLY A 143 -3.76 12.25 -5.56
C GLY A 143 -2.42 11.54 -5.41
N ILE A 144 -2.17 10.64 -6.34
CA ILE A 144 -0.95 9.84 -6.41
C ILE A 144 -0.43 9.76 -7.84
N VAL A 145 0.87 9.52 -7.99
CA VAL A 145 1.48 9.07 -9.23
C VAL A 145 1.70 7.56 -9.13
N ASP A 146 1.20 6.80 -10.08
CA ASP A 146 1.50 5.38 -10.25
C ASP A 146 2.82 5.25 -11.02
N LEU A 147 3.81 4.63 -10.39
CA LEU A 147 5.14 4.49 -10.95
C LEU A 147 5.25 3.32 -11.95
N PHE A 148 4.29 2.41 -12.01
CA PHE A 148 4.24 1.39 -13.05
C PHE A 148 3.74 1.95 -14.38
N GLU A 149 2.62 2.67 -14.33
CA GLU A 149 1.97 3.20 -15.53
C GLU A 149 2.47 4.62 -15.88
N MET A 150 3.23 5.26 -15.00
CA MET A 150 3.68 6.66 -15.11
C MET A 150 2.51 7.62 -15.40
N GLN A 151 1.48 7.52 -14.59
CA GLN A 151 0.25 8.30 -14.69
C GLN A 151 -0.13 8.90 -13.34
N ALA A 152 -0.79 10.05 -13.38
CA ALA A 152 -1.36 10.68 -12.19
C ALA A 152 -2.82 10.25 -11.99
N TYR A 153 -3.17 9.95 -10.75
CA TYR A 153 -4.52 9.68 -10.29
C TYR A 153 -4.93 10.81 -9.35
N ILE A 154 -5.79 11.70 -9.82
CA ILE A 154 -6.25 12.87 -9.06
C ILE A 154 -7.62 12.55 -8.46
N PHE A 155 -7.75 12.69 -7.15
CA PHE A 155 -9.00 12.53 -6.42
C PHE A 155 -9.81 13.82 -6.50
N ASN A 156 -11.00 13.77 -7.10
CA ASN A 156 -11.87 14.94 -7.30
C ASN A 156 -12.79 15.19 -6.11
N ASN A 157 -12.88 14.24 -5.19
CA ASN A 157 -13.69 14.35 -3.98
C ASN A 157 -13.04 13.68 -2.78
N ASP A 158 -13.53 13.99 -1.57
CA ASP A 158 -13.00 13.47 -0.30
C ASP A 158 -13.26 11.96 -0.10
N LYS A 159 -14.17 11.36 -0.88
CA LYS A 159 -14.45 9.93 -0.82
C LYS A 159 -13.47 9.09 -1.65
N GLY A 160 -12.77 9.71 -2.60
CA GLY A 160 -11.84 9.02 -3.50
C GLY A 160 -12.51 8.09 -4.52
N ASP A 161 -13.83 8.24 -4.75
CA ASP A 161 -14.59 7.45 -5.72
C ASP A 161 -14.72 8.16 -7.08
N ASP A 162 -14.38 9.45 -7.15
CA ASP A 162 -14.28 10.23 -8.40
C ASP A 162 -12.79 10.52 -8.67
N ILE A 163 -12.23 9.83 -9.66
CA ILE A 163 -10.80 9.89 -9.98
C ILE A 163 -10.60 10.31 -11.43
N THR A 164 -9.74 11.30 -11.64
CA THR A 164 -9.23 11.66 -12.96
C THR A 164 -7.84 11.05 -13.16
N ILE A 165 -7.68 10.28 -14.24
CA ILE A 165 -6.38 9.71 -14.64
C ILE A 165 -5.82 10.61 -15.75
N GLY A 166 -4.56 11.01 -15.62
CA GLY A 166 -3.95 11.93 -16.57
C GLY A 166 -2.43 11.98 -16.48
N GLU A 167 -1.86 13.01 -17.09
CA GLU A 167 -0.42 13.24 -17.08
C GLU A 167 0.10 13.62 -15.68
N ILE A 168 1.33 13.23 -15.40
CA ILE A 168 2.04 13.63 -14.18
C ILE A 168 2.23 15.15 -14.18
N PRO A 169 1.91 15.86 -13.08
CA PRO A 169 2.19 17.28 -12.96
C PRO A 169 3.65 17.62 -13.29
N ALA A 170 3.88 18.74 -13.99
CA ALA A 170 5.20 19.10 -14.51
C ALA A 170 6.26 19.23 -13.41
N ASP A 171 5.86 19.68 -12.23
CA ASP A 171 6.72 19.84 -11.04
C ASP A 171 7.09 18.51 -10.37
N LEU A 172 6.42 17.41 -10.71
CA LEU A 172 6.68 16.07 -10.18
C LEU A 172 7.30 15.11 -11.21
N LYS A 173 7.45 15.53 -12.48
CA LYS A 173 7.96 14.64 -13.54
C LYS A 173 9.35 14.09 -13.21
N ASP A 174 10.29 14.95 -12.88
CA ASP A 174 11.67 14.54 -12.57
C ASP A 174 11.72 13.60 -11.36
N GLN A 175 10.92 13.88 -10.34
CA GLN A 175 10.82 13.02 -9.16
C GLN A 175 10.19 11.67 -9.50
N ALA A 176 9.14 11.65 -10.31
CA ALA A 176 8.50 10.41 -10.72
C ALA A 176 9.43 9.55 -11.58
N GLU A 177 10.20 10.16 -12.48
CA GLU A 177 11.22 9.47 -13.27
C GLU A 177 12.31 8.88 -12.38
N GLU A 178 12.85 9.63 -11.42
CA GLU A 178 13.83 9.13 -10.45
C GLU A 178 13.31 7.91 -9.68
N TYR A 179 12.07 7.96 -9.17
CA TYR A 179 11.49 6.83 -8.45
C TYR A 179 11.09 5.68 -9.35
N ARG A 180 10.75 5.95 -10.61
CA ARG A 180 10.55 4.91 -11.63
C ARG A 180 11.84 4.14 -11.91
N GLU A 181 12.95 4.83 -12.08
CA GLU A 181 14.26 4.20 -12.26
C GLU A 181 14.62 3.29 -11.07
N LYS A 182 14.45 3.78 -9.84
CA LYS A 182 14.65 2.98 -8.63
C LYS A 182 13.72 1.75 -8.57
N LEU A 183 12.46 1.90 -8.96
CA LEU A 183 11.51 0.78 -9.05
C LEU A 183 12.00 -0.28 -10.04
N VAL A 184 12.45 0.13 -11.22
CA VAL A 184 12.96 -0.77 -12.26
C VAL A 184 14.20 -1.51 -11.77
N GLU A 185 15.17 -0.80 -11.19
CA GLU A 185 16.40 -1.37 -10.63
C GLU A 185 16.08 -2.40 -9.53
N GLN A 186 15.24 -2.03 -8.57
CA GLN A 186 14.83 -2.93 -7.48
C GLN A 186 14.06 -4.16 -7.99
N CYS A 187 13.23 -4.01 -9.02
CA CYS A 187 12.54 -5.15 -9.64
C CYS A 187 13.51 -6.07 -10.38
N ALA A 188 14.53 -5.51 -11.03
CA ALA A 188 15.56 -6.29 -11.71
C ALA A 188 16.36 -7.15 -10.72
N GLU A 189 16.66 -6.64 -9.52
CA GLU A 189 17.33 -7.41 -8.47
C GLU A 189 16.54 -8.64 -7.97
N LEU A 190 15.23 -8.69 -8.21
CA LEU A 190 14.34 -9.75 -7.73
C LEU A 190 14.16 -10.91 -8.73
N ASP A 191 14.63 -10.77 -9.98
CA ASP A 191 14.39 -11.73 -11.05
C ASP A 191 15.56 -11.73 -12.06
N GLU A 192 16.19 -12.90 -12.26
CA GLU A 192 17.36 -13.03 -13.13
C GLU A 192 17.07 -12.65 -14.59
N GLU A 193 15.90 -13.04 -15.13
CA GLU A 193 15.53 -12.72 -16.51
C GLU A 193 15.30 -11.22 -16.69
N ILE A 194 14.73 -10.56 -15.68
CA ILE A 194 14.53 -9.12 -15.68
C ILE A 194 15.85 -8.39 -15.53
N MET A 195 16.78 -8.91 -14.72
CA MET A 195 18.13 -8.36 -14.57
C MET A 195 18.91 -8.42 -15.90
N GLU A 196 18.84 -9.51 -16.65
CA GLU A 196 19.50 -9.62 -17.94
C GLU A 196 18.99 -8.54 -18.91
N LYS A 197 17.67 -8.40 -19.07
CA LYS A 197 17.06 -7.36 -19.90
C LYS A 197 17.44 -5.94 -19.47
N TYR A 198 17.45 -5.70 -18.15
CA TYR A 198 17.85 -4.40 -17.61
C TYR A 198 19.31 -4.04 -17.97
N LEU A 199 20.24 -5.01 -17.84
CA LEU A 199 21.65 -4.84 -18.20
C LEU A 199 21.88 -4.66 -19.71
N GLU A 200 21.04 -5.27 -20.55
CA GLU A 200 21.05 -5.09 -21.99
C GLU A 200 20.42 -3.77 -22.46
N GLY A 201 19.82 -3.02 -21.53
CA GLY A 201 19.17 -1.74 -21.79
C GLY A 201 17.81 -1.88 -22.48
N GLU A 202 17.17 -3.04 -22.34
CA GLU A 202 15.81 -3.26 -22.85
C GLU A 202 14.78 -2.56 -21.96
N GLU A 203 13.71 -2.07 -22.58
CA GLU A 203 12.58 -1.48 -21.86
C GLU A 203 11.72 -2.59 -21.23
N LEU A 204 11.58 -2.54 -19.89
CA LEU A 204 10.77 -3.51 -19.15
C LEU A 204 9.30 -3.11 -19.16
N THR A 205 8.45 -4.06 -19.50
CA THR A 205 7.00 -3.87 -19.48
C THR A 205 6.45 -3.81 -18.05
N VAL A 206 5.29 -3.17 -17.88
CA VAL A 206 4.58 -3.11 -16.59
C VAL A 206 4.26 -4.52 -16.05
N ALA A 207 3.94 -5.46 -16.93
CA ALA A 207 3.64 -6.84 -16.54
C ALA A 207 4.87 -7.57 -15.98
N GLU A 208 6.04 -7.36 -16.58
CA GLU A 208 7.32 -7.90 -16.13
C GLU A 208 7.70 -7.33 -14.75
N LEU A 209 7.62 -6.01 -14.59
CA LEU A 209 7.91 -5.36 -13.31
C LEU A 209 6.98 -5.84 -12.19
N LYS A 210 5.67 -5.89 -12.45
CA LYS A 210 4.69 -6.43 -11.48
C LYS A 210 4.94 -7.92 -11.18
N GLY A 211 5.41 -8.68 -12.17
CA GLY A 211 5.81 -10.08 -12.01
C GLY A 211 7.02 -10.26 -11.10
N ALA A 212 8.09 -9.50 -11.36
CA ALA A 212 9.30 -9.50 -10.55
C ALA A 212 9.02 -9.06 -9.10
N LEU A 213 8.29 -7.96 -8.92
CA LEU A 213 7.92 -7.49 -7.58
C LEU A 213 7.10 -8.53 -6.81
N ARG A 214 6.20 -9.25 -7.48
CA ARG A 214 5.44 -10.34 -6.84
C ARG A 214 6.36 -11.46 -6.37
N LYS A 215 7.33 -11.90 -7.19
CA LYS A 215 8.32 -12.93 -6.79
C LYS A 215 9.11 -12.50 -5.56
N GLY A 216 9.51 -11.23 -5.48
CA GLY A 216 10.27 -10.71 -4.34
C GLY A 216 9.43 -10.44 -3.09
N THR A 217 8.09 -10.37 -3.22
CA THR A 217 7.19 -10.12 -2.09
C THR A 217 6.68 -11.41 -1.47
N ILE A 218 6.49 -12.48 -2.25
CA ILE A 218 5.97 -13.80 -1.85
C ILE A 218 7.13 -14.76 -1.58
#